data_f7ff14bca53450402239898c03848b69
#
_entry.id   f7ff14bca53450402239898c03848b69
#
_cell.length_a   1.000
_cell.length_b   1.000
_cell.length_c   1.000
_cell.angle_alpha   90.00
_cell.angle_beta   90.00
_cell.angle_gamma   90.00
#
_symmetry.space_group_name_H-M   'P 1'
#
loop_
_entity.id
_entity.type
_entity.pdbx_description
1 polymer ?
#
loop_
_entity_poly.entity_id
_entity_poly.type
_entity_poly.pdbx_seq_one_letter_code
_entity_poly.pdbx_strand_id
1 'polypeptide(L)'
;MTPSTIQSAAVIGSTAWGTTLAILLARNDVPTTLLVRDAAEAARLTEDGENAHRLPGRAFPDTLSVNADPAALGESDLITIAVPSRTFAANLAATATHFASDATLLSATKGIEVTTGRRMSELLIEAASGQPIAVLSGPNLSTEVAAGMPASTVIASVDAPLDVVRAAFHSSTFRVYTSSDVV
;
A
#
# COMPACT_ATOMS: atom_id res chain seq x y z
N MET A 1 17.11 13.51 -5.74
CA MET A 1 16.31 14.48 -4.94
C MET A 1 15.09 13.74 -4.50
N THR A 2 14.84 13.64 -3.19
CA THR A 2 13.60 13.04 -2.68
C THR A 2 12.44 13.91 -3.16
N PRO A 3 11.36 13.34 -3.75
CA PRO A 3 10.21 14.12 -4.18
C PRO A 3 9.60 14.87 -2.99
N SER A 4 9.13 16.08 -3.22
CA SER A 4 8.46 16.88 -2.18
C SER A 4 7.02 16.41 -1.91
N THR A 5 6.46 15.60 -2.80
CA THR A 5 5.10 15.03 -2.74
C THR A 5 5.09 13.69 -3.47
N ILE A 6 4.19 12.79 -3.10
CA ILE A 6 3.89 11.57 -3.87
C ILE A 6 3.01 11.98 -5.05
N GLN A 7 3.51 11.78 -6.28
CA GLN A 7 2.77 12.09 -7.52
C GLN A 7 1.98 10.87 -8.01
N SER A 8 2.45 9.67 -7.70
CA SER A 8 1.82 8.40 -8.07
C SER A 8 2.07 7.33 -7.02
N ALA A 9 1.09 6.47 -6.82
CA ALA A 9 1.21 5.38 -5.86
C ALA A 9 0.69 4.06 -6.45
N ALA A 10 1.22 2.96 -5.94
CA ALA A 10 0.68 1.63 -6.17
C ALA A 10 0.41 0.91 -4.85
N VAL A 11 -0.63 0.08 -4.84
CA VAL A 11 -0.94 -0.81 -3.73
C VAL A 11 -0.97 -2.24 -4.25
N ILE A 12 -0.10 -3.08 -3.74
CA ILE A 12 -0.04 -4.50 -4.09
C ILE A 12 -0.98 -5.28 -3.17
N GLY A 13 -2.03 -5.86 -3.76
CA GLY A 13 -2.97 -6.74 -3.08
C GLY A 13 -4.38 -6.17 -2.89
N SER A 14 -5.36 -6.82 -3.51
CA SER A 14 -6.80 -6.52 -3.45
C SER A 14 -7.49 -7.07 -2.18
N THR A 15 -6.77 -7.16 -1.06
CA THR A 15 -7.36 -7.46 0.25
C THR A 15 -8.29 -6.32 0.67
N ALA A 16 -9.15 -6.53 1.68
CA ALA A 16 -9.95 -5.44 2.23
C ALA A 16 -9.06 -4.26 2.66
N TRP A 17 -7.91 -4.55 3.29
CA TRP A 17 -6.98 -3.50 3.74
C TRP A 17 -6.24 -2.83 2.57
N GLY A 18 -5.75 -3.60 1.60
CA GLY A 18 -5.10 -3.03 0.41
C GLY A 18 -6.04 -2.15 -0.40
N THR A 19 -7.27 -2.61 -0.61
CA THR A 19 -8.32 -1.79 -1.28
C THR A 19 -8.62 -0.52 -0.48
N THR A 20 -8.69 -0.61 0.85
CA THR A 20 -8.90 0.58 1.70
C THR A 20 -7.77 1.58 1.55
N LEU A 21 -6.50 1.13 1.58
CA LEU A 21 -5.34 2.02 1.43
C LEU A 21 -5.29 2.67 0.04
N ALA A 22 -5.63 1.92 -1.02
CA ALA A 22 -5.72 2.46 -2.37
C ALA A 22 -6.81 3.55 -2.48
N ILE A 23 -7.97 3.33 -1.86
CA ILE A 23 -9.05 4.33 -1.80
C ILE A 23 -8.61 5.57 -1.00
N LEU A 24 -7.87 5.42 0.10
CA LEU A 24 -7.39 6.57 0.89
C LEU A 24 -6.42 7.43 0.09
N LEU A 25 -5.43 6.82 -0.58
CA LEU A 25 -4.49 7.53 -1.46
C LEU A 25 -5.24 8.28 -2.57
N ALA A 26 -6.15 7.60 -3.25
CA ALA A 26 -6.92 8.19 -4.34
C ALA A 26 -7.86 9.33 -3.85
N ARG A 27 -8.44 9.24 -2.65
CA ARG A 27 -9.23 10.32 -2.02
C ARG A 27 -8.40 11.54 -1.61
N ASN A 28 -7.11 11.36 -1.46
CA ASN A 28 -6.14 12.44 -1.24
C ASN A 28 -5.52 12.94 -2.56
N ASP A 29 -6.21 12.72 -3.69
CA ASP A 29 -5.80 13.14 -5.03
C ASP A 29 -4.46 12.57 -5.51
N VAL A 30 -4.02 11.43 -4.94
CA VAL A 30 -2.85 10.69 -5.42
C VAL A 30 -3.29 9.66 -6.46
N PRO A 31 -2.91 9.79 -7.74
CA PRO A 31 -3.13 8.77 -8.75
C PRO A 31 -2.62 7.42 -8.26
N THR A 32 -3.51 6.43 -8.15
CA THR A 32 -3.21 5.18 -7.47
C THR A 32 -3.55 3.97 -8.33
N THR A 33 -2.62 3.04 -8.46
CA THR A 33 -2.83 1.73 -9.08
C THR A 33 -3.02 0.66 -8.01
N LEU A 34 -4.16 -0.02 -8.01
CA LEU A 34 -4.36 -1.24 -7.23
C LEU A 34 -3.89 -2.44 -8.07
N LEU A 35 -2.72 -2.98 -7.73
CA LEU A 35 -2.18 -4.17 -8.38
C LEU A 35 -2.85 -5.41 -7.80
N VAL A 36 -3.54 -6.16 -8.65
CA VAL A 36 -4.27 -7.37 -8.31
C VAL A 36 -3.57 -8.62 -8.86
N ARG A 37 -4.05 -9.79 -8.50
CA ARG A 37 -3.38 -11.06 -8.77
C ARG A 37 -3.37 -11.45 -10.25
N ASP A 38 -4.46 -11.20 -10.97
CA ASP A 38 -4.63 -11.63 -12.35
C ASP A 38 -5.57 -10.70 -13.15
N ALA A 39 -5.51 -10.84 -14.48
CA ALA A 39 -6.30 -10.02 -15.40
C ALA A 39 -7.82 -10.19 -15.24
N ALA A 40 -8.28 -11.36 -14.83
CA ALA A 40 -9.71 -11.58 -14.61
C ALA A 40 -10.22 -10.81 -13.39
N GLU A 41 -9.43 -10.78 -12.32
CA GLU A 41 -9.73 -9.94 -11.14
C GLU A 41 -9.67 -8.45 -11.50
N ALA A 42 -8.68 -8.03 -12.28
CA ALA A 42 -8.56 -6.64 -12.73
C ALA A 42 -9.78 -6.20 -13.55
N ALA A 43 -10.19 -6.99 -14.53
CA ALA A 43 -11.35 -6.71 -15.36
C ALA A 43 -12.63 -6.59 -14.52
N ARG A 44 -12.87 -7.53 -13.63
CA ARG A 44 -14.04 -7.54 -12.74
C ARG A 44 -14.08 -6.29 -11.83
N LEU A 45 -12.97 -5.97 -11.15
CA LEU A 45 -12.93 -4.81 -10.26
C LEU A 45 -13.07 -3.49 -11.00
N THR A 46 -12.58 -3.41 -12.23
CA THR A 46 -12.73 -2.23 -13.09
C THR A 46 -14.19 -2.08 -13.55
N GLU A 47 -14.85 -3.18 -13.95
CA GLU A 47 -16.25 -3.17 -14.37
C GLU A 47 -17.20 -2.83 -13.21
N ASP A 48 -16.95 -3.45 -12.03
CA ASP A 48 -17.75 -3.21 -10.82
C ASP A 48 -17.55 -1.80 -10.24
N GLY A 49 -16.39 -1.17 -10.49
CA GLY A 49 -16.02 0.11 -9.89
C GLY A 49 -15.85 0.05 -8.37
N GLU A 50 -15.80 -1.16 -7.80
CA GLU A 50 -15.60 -1.43 -6.38
C GLU A 50 -15.03 -2.84 -6.15
N ASN A 51 -14.55 -3.11 -4.96
CA ASN A 51 -14.20 -4.46 -4.53
C ASN A 51 -15.32 -5.07 -3.67
N ALA A 52 -16.47 -5.33 -4.28
CA ALA A 52 -17.68 -5.80 -3.59
C ALA A 52 -17.46 -7.07 -2.76
N HIS A 53 -16.53 -7.94 -3.17
CA HIS A 53 -16.24 -9.19 -2.46
C HIS A 53 -15.47 -8.97 -1.15
N ARG A 54 -14.57 -8.01 -1.09
CA ARG A 54 -13.69 -7.77 0.06
C ARG A 54 -14.05 -6.51 0.86
N LEU A 55 -14.61 -5.51 0.20
CA LEU A 55 -14.92 -4.21 0.76
C LEU A 55 -16.20 -3.63 0.12
N PRO A 56 -17.36 -4.26 0.32
CA PRO A 56 -18.60 -3.90 -0.36
C PRO A 56 -19.06 -2.46 -0.06
N GLY A 57 -19.66 -1.82 -1.06
CA GLY A 57 -20.26 -0.49 -0.96
C GLY A 57 -19.22 0.63 -0.84
N ARG A 58 -18.04 0.43 -1.39
CA ARG A 58 -16.96 1.43 -1.44
C ARG A 58 -16.48 1.61 -2.88
N ALA A 59 -17.13 2.52 -3.59
CA ALA A 59 -16.78 2.86 -4.96
C ALA A 59 -15.34 3.37 -5.04
N PHE A 60 -14.66 3.02 -6.11
CA PHE A 60 -13.33 3.52 -6.41
C PHE A 60 -13.40 4.99 -6.82
N PRO A 61 -12.54 5.87 -6.26
CA PRO A 61 -12.37 7.22 -6.78
C PRO A 61 -11.84 7.21 -8.23
N ASP A 62 -12.10 8.26 -9.00
CA ASP A 62 -11.69 8.38 -10.41
C ASP A 62 -10.17 8.28 -10.59
N THR A 63 -9.39 8.65 -9.59
CA THR A 63 -7.92 8.57 -9.57
C THR A 63 -7.38 7.18 -9.19
N LEU A 64 -8.25 6.18 -8.96
CA LEU A 64 -7.87 4.79 -8.68
C LEU A 64 -8.07 3.93 -9.94
N SER A 65 -7.01 3.32 -10.40
CA SER A 65 -7.02 2.31 -11.47
C SER A 65 -6.71 0.91 -10.93
N VAL A 66 -7.16 -0.12 -11.63
CA VAL A 66 -6.85 -1.52 -11.29
C VAL A 66 -6.00 -2.12 -12.40
N ASN A 67 -4.94 -2.81 -12.04
CA ASN A 67 -4.04 -3.46 -12.99
C ASN A 67 -3.57 -4.83 -12.47
N ALA A 68 -3.24 -5.75 -13.36
CA ALA A 68 -2.65 -7.04 -13.02
C ALA A 68 -1.21 -7.20 -13.53
N ASP A 69 -0.70 -6.25 -14.30
CA ASP A 69 0.66 -6.26 -14.81
C ASP A 69 1.61 -5.59 -13.81
N PRO A 70 2.60 -6.31 -13.24
CA PRO A 70 3.59 -5.74 -12.34
C PRO A 70 4.41 -4.59 -12.95
N ALA A 71 4.51 -4.47 -14.27
CA ALA A 71 5.20 -3.37 -14.92
C ALA A 71 4.60 -1.99 -14.57
N ALA A 72 3.31 -1.94 -14.18
CA ALA A 72 2.66 -0.74 -13.71
C ALA A 72 3.26 -0.15 -12.40
N LEU A 73 4.10 -0.90 -11.69
CA LEU A 73 4.79 -0.41 -10.49
C LEU A 73 5.97 0.51 -10.79
N GLY A 74 6.49 0.47 -12.03
CA GLY A 74 7.73 1.16 -12.41
C GLY A 74 7.63 2.69 -12.44
N GLU A 75 6.43 3.26 -12.36
CA GLU A 75 6.19 4.71 -12.36
C GLU A 75 5.66 5.23 -11.01
N SER A 76 5.69 4.40 -9.96
CA SER A 76 5.12 4.77 -8.66
C SER A 76 6.18 5.29 -7.71
N ASP A 77 5.97 6.49 -7.14
CA ASP A 77 6.80 7.07 -6.08
C ASP A 77 6.62 6.35 -4.74
N LEU A 78 5.44 5.78 -4.52
CA LEU A 78 5.09 5.02 -3.32
C LEU A 78 4.48 3.68 -3.68
N ILE A 79 5.10 2.59 -3.23
CA ILE A 79 4.59 1.23 -3.42
C ILE A 79 4.23 0.64 -2.06
N THR A 80 2.94 0.43 -1.84
CA THR A 80 2.41 -0.12 -0.60
C THR A 80 2.10 -1.61 -0.76
N ILE A 81 2.67 -2.46 0.09
CA ILE A 81 2.42 -3.90 0.09
C ILE A 81 1.39 -4.23 1.18
N ALA A 82 0.20 -4.71 0.79
CA ALA A 82 -0.93 -5.00 1.68
C ALA A 82 -1.56 -6.39 1.40
N VAL A 83 -0.72 -7.38 1.27
CA VAL A 83 -1.08 -8.79 1.05
C VAL A 83 -1.11 -9.57 2.37
N PRO A 84 -1.71 -10.78 2.44
CA PRO A 84 -1.57 -11.62 3.62
C PRO A 84 -0.09 -11.99 3.89
N SER A 85 0.33 -12.00 5.18
CA SER A 85 1.75 -12.27 5.55
C SER A 85 2.29 -13.59 4.96
N ARG A 86 1.44 -14.62 4.88
CA ARG A 86 1.80 -15.93 4.29
C ARG A 86 2.15 -15.88 2.79
N THR A 87 1.72 -14.85 2.08
CA THR A 87 2.00 -14.68 0.64
C THR A 87 2.96 -13.52 0.37
N PHE A 88 3.44 -12.84 1.41
CA PHE A 88 4.25 -11.64 1.29
C PHE A 88 5.53 -11.87 0.48
N ALA A 89 6.32 -12.89 0.85
CA ALA A 89 7.55 -13.23 0.14
C ALA A 89 7.31 -13.60 -1.33
N ALA A 90 6.24 -14.36 -1.62
CA ALA A 90 5.89 -14.73 -2.99
C ALA A 90 5.47 -13.50 -3.83
N ASN A 91 4.73 -12.56 -3.24
CA ASN A 91 4.38 -11.32 -3.94
C ASN A 91 5.62 -10.46 -4.19
N LEU A 92 6.54 -10.33 -3.23
CA LEU A 92 7.81 -9.62 -3.45
C LEU A 92 8.62 -10.26 -4.57
N ALA A 93 8.78 -11.60 -4.57
CA ALA A 93 9.51 -12.31 -5.62
C ALA A 93 8.91 -12.06 -7.02
N ALA A 94 7.59 -11.88 -7.12
CA ALA A 94 6.91 -11.62 -8.39
C ALA A 94 6.95 -10.15 -8.83
N THR A 95 7.20 -9.20 -7.92
CA THR A 95 7.00 -7.77 -8.21
C THR A 95 8.24 -6.90 -8.00
N ALA A 96 9.22 -7.31 -7.17
CA ALA A 96 10.33 -6.45 -6.77
C ALA A 96 11.20 -5.95 -7.94
N THR A 97 11.34 -6.74 -9.00
CA THR A 97 12.10 -6.34 -10.20
C THR A 97 11.44 -5.21 -11.01
N HIS A 98 10.18 -4.91 -10.70
CA HIS A 98 9.41 -3.84 -11.35
C HIS A 98 9.32 -2.58 -10.48
N PHE A 99 9.89 -2.56 -9.27
CA PHE A 99 9.87 -1.36 -8.43
C PHE A 99 10.71 -0.25 -9.04
N ALA A 100 10.18 0.97 -9.08
CA ALA A 100 10.98 2.13 -9.44
C ALA A 100 12.17 2.27 -8.48
N SER A 101 13.33 2.66 -9.00
CA SER A 101 14.60 2.71 -8.23
C SER A 101 14.58 3.72 -7.08
N ASP A 102 13.73 4.74 -7.19
CA ASP A 102 13.58 5.84 -6.24
C ASP A 102 12.25 5.80 -5.47
N ALA A 103 11.43 4.76 -5.70
CA ALA A 103 10.19 4.56 -4.96
C ALA A 103 10.42 4.36 -3.47
N THR A 104 9.52 4.89 -2.65
CA THR A 104 9.44 4.49 -1.24
C THR A 104 8.59 3.21 -1.12
N LEU A 105 9.11 2.19 -0.44
CA LEU A 105 8.42 0.93 -0.22
C LEU A 105 7.76 0.94 1.16
N LEU A 106 6.44 0.73 1.23
CA LEU A 106 5.67 0.74 2.46
C LEU A 106 5.06 -0.64 2.75
N SER A 107 5.48 -1.29 3.82
CA SER A 107 4.80 -2.49 4.30
C SER A 107 3.58 -2.10 5.14
N ALA A 108 2.39 -2.45 4.69
CA ALA A 108 1.13 -2.34 5.45
C ALA A 108 0.54 -3.73 5.79
N THR A 109 1.32 -4.77 5.57
CA THR A 109 0.93 -6.17 5.86
C THR A 109 1.01 -6.44 7.35
N LYS A 110 -0.09 -6.91 7.91
CA LYS A 110 -0.17 -7.29 9.33
C LYS A 110 0.42 -8.67 9.58
N GLY A 111 1.12 -8.82 10.70
CA GLY A 111 1.68 -10.11 11.14
C GLY A 111 3.17 -10.27 10.86
N ILE A 112 3.63 -11.51 11.01
CA ILE A 112 5.01 -11.94 10.81
C ILE A 112 5.05 -13.13 9.85
N GLU A 113 6.20 -13.42 9.29
CA GLU A 113 6.42 -14.65 8.54
C GLU A 113 6.40 -15.85 9.46
N VAL A 114 5.51 -16.80 9.20
CA VAL A 114 5.25 -17.92 10.13
C VAL A 114 6.46 -18.87 10.25
N THR A 115 7.21 -19.04 9.15
CA THR A 115 8.32 -20.01 9.10
C THR A 115 9.55 -19.54 9.86
N THR A 116 9.89 -18.25 9.77
CA THR A 116 11.12 -17.69 10.33
C THR A 116 10.89 -16.76 11.50
N GLY A 117 9.65 -16.35 11.77
CA GLY A 117 9.30 -15.35 12.78
C GLY A 117 9.71 -13.92 12.39
N ARG A 118 10.15 -13.68 11.16
CA ARG A 118 10.64 -12.38 10.69
C ARG A 118 9.50 -11.40 10.48
N ARG A 119 9.79 -10.12 10.71
CA ARG A 119 8.89 -9.02 10.39
C ARG A 119 8.80 -8.83 8.87
N MET A 120 7.68 -8.30 8.40
CA MET A 120 7.49 -7.99 6.98
C MET A 120 8.50 -6.95 6.47
N SER A 121 8.94 -6.02 7.33
CA SER A 121 9.99 -5.05 7.00
C SER A 121 11.33 -5.71 6.68
N GLU A 122 11.70 -6.76 7.38
CA GLU A 122 12.96 -7.49 7.14
C GLU A 122 12.95 -8.21 5.78
N LEU A 123 11.80 -8.78 5.42
CA LEU A 123 11.61 -9.38 4.09
C LEU A 123 11.63 -8.32 2.98
N LEU A 124 11.06 -7.15 3.26
CA LEU A 124 11.03 -6.05 2.29
C LEU A 124 12.43 -5.47 2.06
N ILE A 125 13.23 -5.32 3.12
CA ILE A 125 14.64 -4.88 3.04
C ILE A 125 15.46 -5.82 2.13
N GLU A 126 15.26 -7.13 2.24
CA GLU A 126 15.97 -8.09 1.38
C GLU A 126 15.56 -8.04 -0.09
N ALA A 127 14.28 -7.73 -0.35
CA ALA A 127 13.78 -7.62 -1.72
C ALA A 127 14.08 -6.27 -2.37
N ALA A 128 14.34 -5.25 -1.56
CA ALA A 128 14.63 -3.90 -2.03
C ALA A 128 16.05 -3.80 -2.59
N SER A 129 16.22 -2.96 -3.62
CA SER A 129 17.52 -2.68 -4.26
C SER A 129 18.06 -1.30 -3.83
N GLY A 130 17.87 -0.94 -2.56
CA GLY A 130 18.30 0.35 -1.99
C GLY A 130 17.18 1.41 -1.86
N GLN A 131 15.93 1.04 -2.15
CA GLN A 131 14.77 1.92 -1.93
C GLN A 131 14.55 2.17 -0.44
N PRO A 132 14.13 3.40 -0.05
CA PRO A 132 13.73 3.68 1.33
C PRO A 132 12.53 2.85 1.76
N ILE A 133 12.53 2.36 3.01
CA ILE A 133 11.50 1.45 3.51
C ILE A 133 10.79 2.05 4.71
N ALA A 134 9.45 1.98 4.68
CA ALA A 134 8.58 2.35 5.78
C ALA A 134 7.62 1.21 6.15
N VAL A 135 7.05 1.30 7.33
CA VAL A 135 6.05 0.36 7.85
C VAL A 135 4.83 1.14 8.32
N LEU A 136 3.63 0.74 7.89
CA LEU A 136 2.37 1.27 8.39
C LEU A 136 1.73 0.25 9.33
N SER A 137 1.44 0.67 10.56
CA SER A 137 0.85 -0.19 11.58
C SER A 137 -0.16 0.57 12.44
N GLY A 138 -1.19 -0.15 12.89
CA GLY A 138 -2.24 0.39 13.75
C GLY A 138 -3.43 -0.55 13.87
N PRO A 139 -4.30 -0.33 14.86
CA PRO A 139 -5.51 -1.12 15.09
C PRO A 139 -6.64 -0.72 14.13
N ASN A 140 -6.37 -0.75 12.84
CA ASN A 140 -7.31 -0.28 11.82
C ASN A 140 -8.20 -1.41 11.30
N LEU A 141 -9.50 -1.16 11.23
CA LEU A 141 -10.49 -2.01 10.58
C LEU A 141 -10.83 -1.43 9.20
N SER A 142 -10.59 -2.22 8.15
CA SER A 142 -10.71 -1.80 6.75
C SER A 142 -12.07 -1.18 6.43
N THR A 143 -13.16 -1.80 6.89
CA THR A 143 -14.53 -1.35 6.63
C THR A 143 -14.85 0.01 7.30
N GLU A 144 -14.32 0.24 8.50
CA GLU A 144 -14.51 1.49 9.23
C GLU A 144 -13.71 2.63 8.59
N VAL A 145 -12.43 2.37 8.31
CA VAL A 145 -11.56 3.35 7.67
C VAL A 145 -12.08 3.74 6.29
N ALA A 146 -12.47 2.77 5.46
CA ALA A 146 -13.03 3.03 4.14
C ALA A 146 -14.38 3.77 4.19
N ALA A 147 -15.14 3.61 5.30
CA ALA A 147 -16.36 4.35 5.58
C ALA A 147 -16.11 5.81 6.01
N GLY A 148 -14.86 6.20 6.24
CA GLY A 148 -14.51 7.52 6.73
C GLY A 148 -14.73 7.69 8.24
N MET A 149 -14.82 6.60 8.99
CA MET A 149 -14.85 6.66 10.45
C MET A 149 -13.47 7.10 10.97
N PRO A 150 -13.43 7.91 12.05
CA PRO A 150 -12.18 8.36 12.61
C PRO A 150 -11.27 7.19 13.01
N ALA A 151 -10.06 7.21 12.49
CA ALA A 151 -9.02 6.21 12.79
C ALA A 151 -7.65 6.86 12.84
N SER A 152 -6.70 6.15 13.46
CA SER A 152 -5.29 6.59 13.48
C SER A 152 -4.35 5.43 13.20
N THR A 153 -3.19 5.76 12.66
CA THR A 153 -2.12 4.81 12.35
C THR A 153 -0.76 5.46 12.55
N VAL A 154 0.29 4.66 12.59
CA VAL A 154 1.67 5.12 12.60
C VAL A 154 2.36 4.64 11.33
N ILE A 155 3.15 5.51 10.72
CA ILE A 155 4.14 5.14 9.71
C ILE A 155 5.53 5.31 10.34
N ALA A 156 6.32 4.25 10.33
CA ALA A 156 7.65 4.24 10.91
C ALA A 156 8.72 3.94 9.86
N SER A 157 9.84 4.64 9.93
CA SER A 157 11.03 4.41 9.11
C SER A 157 12.26 5.06 9.72
N VAL A 158 13.44 4.59 9.33
CA VAL A 158 14.73 5.21 9.64
C VAL A 158 15.31 5.99 8.45
N ASP A 159 14.84 5.74 7.23
CA ASP A 159 15.42 6.26 5.99
C ASP A 159 14.41 6.84 4.99
N ALA A 160 13.13 6.50 5.13
CA ALA A 160 12.10 7.01 4.22
C ALA A 160 11.68 8.46 4.52
N PRO A 161 11.20 9.20 3.53
CA PRO A 161 10.71 10.57 3.69
C PRO A 161 9.33 10.57 4.37
N LEU A 162 9.31 10.36 5.69
CA LEU A 162 8.09 10.12 6.47
C LEU A 162 7.02 11.19 6.32
N ASP A 163 7.41 12.48 6.24
CA ASP A 163 6.44 13.57 6.09
C ASP A 163 5.70 13.51 4.75
N VAL A 164 6.38 13.09 3.68
CA VAL A 164 5.80 12.94 2.35
C VAL A 164 4.85 11.74 2.31
N VAL A 165 5.29 10.60 2.85
CA VAL A 165 4.45 9.38 2.94
C VAL A 165 3.25 9.62 3.84
N ARG A 166 3.45 10.31 4.98
CA ARG A 166 2.36 10.71 5.87
C ARG A 166 1.33 11.57 5.15
N ALA A 167 1.77 12.58 4.41
CA ALA A 167 0.87 13.49 3.69
C ALA A 167 0.00 12.76 2.67
N ALA A 168 0.51 11.71 2.01
CA ALA A 168 -0.25 10.93 1.04
C ALA A 168 -1.45 10.18 1.65
N PHE A 169 -1.39 9.80 2.93
CA PHE A 169 -2.47 9.08 3.61
C PHE A 169 -3.29 9.93 4.59
N HIS A 170 -2.70 11.03 5.11
CA HIS A 170 -3.32 11.80 6.19
C HIS A 170 -4.58 12.53 5.72
N SER A 171 -5.65 12.41 6.51
CA SER A 171 -6.90 13.14 6.28
C SER A 171 -7.56 13.54 7.61
N SER A 172 -8.67 14.25 7.55
CA SER A 172 -9.46 14.61 8.74
C SER A 172 -10.00 13.39 9.50
N THR A 173 -10.23 12.28 8.79
CA THR A 173 -10.76 11.03 9.37
C THR A 173 -9.69 9.94 9.53
N PHE A 174 -8.56 10.03 8.86
CA PHE A 174 -7.47 9.07 8.99
C PHE A 174 -6.18 9.79 9.42
N ARG A 175 -5.92 9.81 10.72
CA ARG A 175 -4.76 10.51 11.29
C ARG A 175 -3.52 9.63 11.24
N VAL A 176 -2.51 10.10 10.53
CA VAL A 176 -1.23 9.41 10.40
C VAL A 176 -0.18 10.12 11.25
N TYR A 177 0.45 9.37 12.14
CA TYR A 177 1.61 9.80 12.94
C TYR A 177 2.88 9.18 12.37
N THR A 178 4.02 9.75 12.69
CA THR A 178 5.33 9.24 12.25
C THR A 178 6.20 8.82 13.43
N SER A 179 7.06 7.83 13.22
CA SER A 179 8.04 7.33 14.21
C SER A 179 9.34 6.92 13.51
N SER A 180 10.45 7.00 14.21
CA SER A 180 11.71 6.37 13.78
C SER A 180 11.86 4.94 14.30
N ASP A 181 10.95 4.48 15.17
CA ASP A 181 10.94 3.12 15.71
C ASP A 181 10.09 2.23 14.79
N VAL A 182 10.73 1.27 14.13
CA VAL A 182 10.13 0.31 13.18
C VAL A 182 9.81 -1.05 13.81
N VAL A 183 9.96 -1.20 15.13
CA VAL A 183 9.73 -2.43 15.89
C VAL A 183 8.42 -2.39 16.65
#